data_32d65a2c44a3296681ff51e7c30fcabd
#
_entry.id   32d65a2c44a3296681ff51e7c30fcabd
#
_cell.length_a   1.000
_cell.length_b   1.000
_cell.length_c   1.000
_cell.angle_alpha   90.00
_cell.angle_beta   90.00
_cell.angle_gamma   90.00
#
_symmetry.space_group_name_H-M   'P 1'
#
loop_
_entity.id
_entity.type
_entity.pdbx_description
1 polymer ?
#
loop_
_entity_poly.entity_id
_entity_poly.type
_entity_poly.pdbx_seq_one_letter_code
_entity_poly.pdbx_strand_id
1 'polypeptide(L)'
;MDIGRKRDLTIAWLFEKVGGILWSRRLVTLKGVSFDEQEKAICNLIEGRGTAPGGTATPGGAGHRQECLCHRVCIDQSGIGMMLAEHLVQKYGAVVEPITFTAQLKERLAPMVKMAFEERTVRIPDNREVRADINSVKRFVTLAGNVRFDAEHTDRGHADRFWALAMVVNAASEPTGHFEEIGSLVGSPVMPGFMHAIL
;
A
#
# COMPACT_ATOMS: atom_id res chain seq x y z
N MET A 1 3.32 12.78 26.09
CA MET A 1 4.12 13.64 25.18
C MET A 1 4.47 12.77 23.99
N ASP A 2 3.73 12.98 22.89
CA ASP A 2 3.73 12.07 21.74
C ASP A 2 4.80 12.51 20.76
N ILE A 3 5.92 11.78 20.70
CA ILE A 3 7.12 12.16 19.94
C ILE A 3 7.10 11.56 18.51
N GLY A 4 6.18 10.64 18.20
CA GLY A 4 6.12 9.93 16.91
C GLY A 4 5.50 10.73 15.74
N ARG A 5 4.58 11.64 15.99
CA ARG A 5 3.79 12.34 14.96
C ARG A 5 4.56 13.22 13.97
N LYS A 6 5.77 13.63 14.26
CA LYS A 6 6.51 14.59 13.41
C LYS A 6 7.57 13.96 12.49
N ARG A 7 7.87 12.67 12.62
CA ARG A 7 8.96 12.02 11.89
C ARG A 7 8.54 10.91 10.96
N ASP A 8 7.38 10.28 11.18
CA ASP A 8 6.94 9.14 10.40
C ASP A 8 6.26 9.58 9.10
N LEU A 9 6.54 8.84 8.04
CA LEU A 9 5.90 9.05 6.75
C LEU A 9 4.63 8.20 6.67
N THR A 10 3.55 8.79 6.13
CA THR A 10 2.42 7.99 5.67
C THR A 10 2.59 7.73 4.19
N ILE A 11 2.68 6.47 3.82
CA ILE A 11 2.84 6.02 2.45
C ILE A 11 1.56 5.37 1.97
N ALA A 12 0.94 5.96 0.95
CA ALA A 12 -0.16 5.32 0.24
C ALA A 12 0.30 4.98 -1.19
N TRP A 13 0.26 3.68 -1.53
CA TRP A 13 0.79 3.19 -2.80
C TRP A 13 -0.25 2.36 -3.55
N LEU A 14 -0.62 2.85 -4.73
CA LEU A 14 -1.59 2.24 -5.63
C LEU A 14 -0.88 1.37 -6.67
N PHE A 15 -1.33 0.14 -6.79
CA PHE A 15 -0.89 -0.78 -7.84
C PHE A 15 -2.08 -1.34 -8.63
N GLU A 16 -1.81 -1.69 -9.86
CA GLU A 16 -2.70 -2.42 -10.74
C GLU A 16 -2.06 -3.75 -11.12
N LYS A 17 -2.82 -4.84 -11.04
CA LYS A 17 -2.35 -6.16 -11.48
C LYS A 17 -2.83 -6.41 -12.91
N VAL A 18 -1.89 -6.45 -13.85
CA VAL A 18 -2.16 -6.71 -15.28
C VAL A 18 -1.29 -7.87 -15.74
N GLY A 19 -1.91 -8.94 -16.23
CA GLY A 19 -1.20 -10.12 -16.74
C GLY A 19 -0.24 -10.76 -15.71
N GLY A 20 -0.63 -10.75 -14.43
CA GLY A 20 0.20 -11.29 -13.34
C GLY A 20 1.30 -10.33 -12.85
N ILE A 21 1.48 -9.17 -13.47
CA ILE A 21 2.48 -8.17 -13.10
C ILE A 21 1.79 -7.04 -12.33
N LEU A 22 2.38 -6.64 -11.20
CA LEU A 22 1.99 -5.50 -10.39
C LEU A 22 2.63 -4.22 -10.92
N TRP A 23 1.83 -3.30 -11.39
CA TRP A 23 2.27 -2.01 -11.90
C TRP A 23 1.98 -0.90 -10.90
N SER A 24 3.01 -0.21 -10.43
CA SER A 24 2.82 1.01 -9.64
C SER A 24 2.12 2.08 -10.48
N ARG A 25 0.99 2.57 -10.00
CA ARG A 25 0.22 3.63 -10.65
C ARG A 25 0.37 4.96 -9.96
N ARG A 26 0.38 4.95 -8.63
CA ARG A 26 0.51 6.17 -7.85
C ARG A 26 1.18 5.91 -6.52
N LEU A 27 2.11 6.75 -6.15
CA LEU A 27 2.76 6.78 -4.84
C LEU A 27 2.50 8.15 -4.21
N VAL A 28 1.90 8.16 -3.04
CA VAL A 28 1.67 9.36 -2.24
C VAL A 28 2.50 9.23 -0.97
N THR A 29 3.29 10.25 -0.70
CA THR A 29 4.09 10.36 0.52
C THR A 29 3.63 11.58 1.29
N LEU A 30 3.13 11.39 2.50
CA LEU A 30 2.67 12.44 3.38
C LEU A 30 3.63 12.54 4.57
N LYS A 31 4.08 13.75 4.87
CA LYS A 31 5.02 14.01 5.97
C LYS A 31 4.52 15.18 6.80
N GLY A 32 4.33 14.96 8.09
CA GLY A 32 3.97 16.02 9.03
C GLY A 32 2.59 16.66 8.76
N VAL A 33 1.70 15.96 8.07
CA VAL A 33 0.32 16.41 7.83
C VAL A 33 -0.61 15.92 8.95
N SER A 34 -1.72 16.62 9.14
CA SER A 34 -2.73 16.25 10.12
C SER A 34 -3.38 14.90 9.79
N PHE A 35 -3.98 14.28 10.79
CA PHE A 35 -4.72 13.04 10.62
C PHE A 35 -5.85 13.16 9.58
N ASP A 36 -6.62 14.25 9.64
CA ASP A 36 -7.72 14.50 8.71
C ASP A 36 -7.23 14.66 7.26
N GLU A 37 -6.07 15.29 7.06
CA GLU A 37 -5.47 15.42 5.74
C GLU A 37 -4.97 14.07 5.21
N GLN A 38 -4.43 13.22 6.09
CA GLN A 38 -4.03 11.85 5.73
C GLN A 38 -5.25 11.03 5.30
N GLU A 39 -6.30 11.02 6.12
CA GLU A 39 -7.55 10.31 5.82
C GLU A 39 -8.16 10.79 4.51
N LYS A 40 -8.24 12.12 4.31
CA LYS A 40 -8.76 12.72 3.08
C LYS A 40 -7.94 12.32 1.85
N ALA A 41 -6.61 12.30 1.95
CA ALA A 41 -5.75 11.89 0.85
C ALA A 41 -5.95 10.41 0.49
N ILE A 42 -6.11 9.55 1.49
CA ILE A 42 -6.36 8.12 1.31
C ILE A 42 -7.74 7.87 0.72
N CYS A 43 -8.78 8.53 1.26
CA CYS A 43 -10.13 8.46 0.69
C CYS A 43 -10.16 8.86 -0.79
N ASN A 44 -9.46 9.95 -1.14
CA ASN A 44 -9.35 10.38 -2.54
C ASN A 44 -8.67 9.33 -3.43
N LEU A 45 -7.69 8.59 -2.90
CA LEU A 45 -7.07 7.49 -3.64
C LEU A 45 -8.04 6.32 -3.84
N ILE A 46 -8.75 5.92 -2.80
CA ILE A 46 -9.73 4.81 -2.84
C ILE A 46 -10.87 5.15 -3.80
N GLU A 47 -11.34 6.38 -3.78
CA GLU A 47 -12.46 6.87 -4.59
C GLU A 47 -12.04 7.31 -6.01
N GLY A 48 -10.75 7.16 -6.38
CA GLY A 48 -10.25 7.59 -7.69
C GLY A 48 -10.28 9.09 -7.94
N ARG A 49 -10.49 9.88 -6.89
CA ARG A 49 -10.51 11.33 -6.99
C ARG A 49 -9.08 11.87 -7.06
N GLY A 50 -8.66 12.24 -8.26
CA GLY A 50 -7.32 12.77 -8.48
C GLY A 50 -7.16 14.20 -8.00
N THR A 51 -6.72 14.43 -6.77
CA THR A 51 -6.00 15.66 -6.39
C THR A 51 -4.99 15.33 -5.30
N ALA A 52 -3.73 15.19 -5.69
CA ALA A 52 -2.66 15.39 -4.73
C ALA A 52 -2.52 16.92 -4.51
N PRO A 53 -2.36 17.40 -3.28
CA PRO A 53 -1.88 18.77 -3.07
C PRO A 53 -0.47 18.86 -3.68
N GLY A 54 -0.31 19.61 -4.77
CA GLY A 54 0.97 19.90 -5.41
C GLY A 54 1.31 19.18 -6.72
N GLY A 55 0.40 18.41 -7.32
CA GLY A 55 0.61 17.79 -8.63
C GLY A 55 -0.13 18.50 -9.75
N THR A 56 0.57 18.95 -10.79
CA THR A 56 0.01 19.50 -12.02
C THR A 56 -0.98 18.50 -12.64
N ALA A 57 -2.24 18.88 -12.67
CA ALA A 57 -3.29 18.14 -13.36
C ALA A 57 -3.03 18.25 -14.88
N THR A 58 -2.91 17.12 -15.55
CA THR A 58 -2.97 17.09 -17.02
C THR A 58 -4.45 17.16 -17.41
N PRO A 59 -4.91 18.19 -18.15
CA PRO A 59 -6.30 18.26 -18.61
C PRO A 59 -6.48 17.35 -19.82
N GLY A 60 -7.22 16.27 -19.65
CA GLY A 60 -7.51 15.36 -20.75
C GLY A 60 -8.75 14.49 -20.50
N GLY A 61 -9.88 14.91 -21.05
CA GLY A 61 -11.00 14.03 -21.32
C GLY A 61 -12.21 14.20 -20.41
N ALA A 62 -13.22 14.86 -20.95
CA ALA A 62 -14.58 14.91 -20.41
C ALA A 62 -15.21 13.50 -20.30
N GLY A 63 -15.84 13.24 -19.17
CA GLY A 63 -17.01 12.38 -19.10
C GLY A 63 -16.81 10.87 -19.14
N HIS A 64 -16.20 10.30 -18.11
CA HIS A 64 -16.64 9.00 -17.56
C HIS A 64 -16.36 9.06 -16.05
N ARG A 65 -17.41 8.92 -15.25
CA ARG A 65 -17.27 8.50 -13.86
C ARG A 65 -16.62 7.14 -13.89
N GLN A 66 -15.32 7.11 -13.90
CA GLN A 66 -14.59 5.89 -13.66
C GLN A 66 -14.67 5.68 -12.15
N GLU A 67 -15.66 4.91 -11.73
CA GLU A 67 -15.68 4.33 -10.40
C GLU A 67 -14.40 3.52 -10.29
N CYS A 68 -13.39 4.12 -9.66
CA CYS A 68 -12.18 3.39 -9.27
C CYS A 68 -12.59 2.42 -8.17
N LEU A 69 -13.02 1.25 -8.56
CA LEU A 69 -13.24 0.13 -7.68
C LEU A 69 -11.88 -0.38 -7.23
N CYS A 70 -11.40 0.17 -6.11
CA CYS A 70 -10.29 -0.44 -5.39
C CYS A 70 -10.76 -1.78 -4.84
N HIS A 71 -10.23 -2.88 -5.36
CA HIS A 71 -10.65 -4.20 -4.95
C HIS A 71 -10.14 -4.58 -3.56
N ARG A 72 -9.02 -4.02 -3.12
CA ARG A 72 -8.44 -4.31 -1.81
C ARG A 72 -7.55 -3.16 -1.34
N VAL A 73 -7.71 -2.75 -0.09
CA VAL A 73 -6.93 -1.72 0.58
C VAL A 73 -6.32 -2.33 1.84
N CYS A 74 -5.01 -2.52 1.86
CA CYS A 74 -4.29 -2.98 3.05
C CYS A 74 -3.76 -1.76 3.81
N ILE A 75 -4.06 -1.67 5.10
CA ILE A 75 -3.63 -0.57 5.96
C ILE A 75 -2.96 -1.09 7.23
N ASP A 76 -1.80 -0.51 7.57
CA ASP A 76 -1.18 -0.78 8.87
C ASP A 76 -2.03 -0.16 9.99
N GLN A 77 -2.52 -1.02 10.89
CA GLN A 77 -3.25 -0.61 12.08
C GLN A 77 -2.37 -0.55 13.35
N SER A 78 -1.06 -0.57 13.20
CA SER A 78 -0.15 -0.46 14.34
C SER A 78 -0.13 0.98 14.88
N GLY A 79 -0.22 1.13 16.19
CA GLY A 79 -0.11 2.43 16.84
C GLY A 79 -1.13 3.48 16.34
N ILE A 80 -0.64 4.57 15.78
CA ILE A 80 -1.48 5.69 15.30
C ILE A 80 -2.36 5.28 14.11
N GLY A 81 -1.94 4.31 13.32
CA GLY A 81 -2.69 3.80 12.18
C GLY A 81 -4.02 3.14 12.54
N MET A 82 -4.20 2.73 13.81
CA MET A 82 -5.42 2.04 14.26
C MET A 82 -6.68 2.88 14.05
N MET A 83 -6.67 4.15 14.45
CA MET A 83 -7.83 5.03 14.27
C MET A 83 -8.18 5.21 12.79
N LEU A 84 -7.17 5.38 11.95
CA LEU A 84 -7.37 5.54 10.51
C LEU A 84 -7.92 4.26 9.88
N ALA A 85 -7.39 3.10 10.28
CA ALA A 85 -7.89 1.81 9.84
C ALA A 85 -9.36 1.60 10.23
N GLU A 86 -9.73 1.91 11.48
CA GLU A 86 -11.12 1.81 11.96
C GLU A 86 -12.08 2.70 11.16
N HIS A 87 -11.71 3.97 10.93
CA HIS A 87 -12.52 4.89 10.12
C HIS A 87 -12.70 4.40 8.69
N LEU A 88 -11.61 3.91 8.06
CA LEU A 88 -11.68 3.41 6.70
C LEU A 88 -12.48 2.11 6.61
N VAL A 89 -12.37 1.19 7.58
CA VAL A 89 -13.21 -0.01 7.66
C VAL A 89 -14.67 0.37 7.82
N GLN A 90 -14.98 1.33 8.69
CA GLN A 90 -16.36 1.81 8.86
C GLN A 90 -16.93 2.39 7.57
N LYS A 91 -16.11 3.09 6.79
CA LYS A 91 -16.53 3.78 5.56
C LYS A 91 -16.62 2.87 4.34
N TYR A 92 -15.66 1.94 4.19
CA TYR A 92 -15.51 1.12 2.98
C TYR A 92 -15.72 -0.38 3.20
N GLY A 93 -15.94 -0.80 4.44
CA GLY A 93 -16.23 -2.19 4.78
C GLY A 93 -15.12 -3.17 4.42
N ALA A 94 -15.50 -4.31 3.85
CA ALA A 94 -14.60 -5.43 3.54
C ALA A 94 -13.51 -5.11 2.49
N VAL A 95 -13.61 -3.99 1.79
CA VAL A 95 -12.55 -3.52 0.87
C VAL A 95 -11.28 -3.18 1.63
N VAL A 96 -11.40 -2.75 2.90
CA VAL A 96 -10.26 -2.36 3.74
C VAL A 96 -9.88 -3.51 4.66
N GLU A 97 -8.63 -3.90 4.59
CA GLU A 97 -8.02 -4.94 5.41
C GLU A 97 -6.98 -4.33 6.36
N PRO A 98 -7.29 -4.24 7.66
CA PRO A 98 -6.34 -3.81 8.67
C PRO A 98 -5.26 -4.87 8.88
N ILE A 99 -4.00 -4.48 8.86
CA ILE A 99 -2.84 -5.36 9.04
C ILE A 99 -2.02 -4.89 10.25
N THR A 100 -1.72 -5.81 11.16
CA THR A 100 -0.79 -5.52 12.26
C THR A 100 0.62 -6.00 11.92
N PHE A 101 1.58 -5.08 11.85
CA PHE A 101 2.96 -5.41 11.55
C PHE A 101 3.65 -6.07 12.76
N THR A 102 3.68 -7.38 12.78
CA THR A 102 4.46 -8.17 13.74
C THR A 102 5.82 -8.58 13.14
N ALA A 103 6.77 -8.97 14.00
CA ALA A 103 8.05 -9.51 13.55
C ALA A 103 7.86 -10.74 12.64
N GLN A 104 6.91 -11.62 12.96
CA GLN A 104 6.57 -12.79 12.15
C GLN A 104 6.00 -12.40 10.78
N LEU A 105 5.14 -11.38 10.73
CA LEU A 105 4.62 -10.89 9.47
C LEU A 105 5.73 -10.30 8.61
N LYS A 106 6.61 -9.48 9.16
CA LYS A 106 7.77 -8.93 8.46
C LYS A 106 8.68 -10.03 7.90
N GLU A 107 8.90 -11.09 8.67
CA GLU A 107 9.69 -12.26 8.26
C GLU A 107 9.07 -13.00 7.08
N ARG A 108 7.75 -13.06 7.00
CA ARG A 108 7.01 -13.63 5.85
C ARG A 108 7.03 -12.71 4.64
N LEU A 109 6.78 -11.42 4.83
CA LEU A 109 6.59 -10.47 3.74
C LEU A 109 7.88 -10.08 3.01
N ALA A 110 8.98 -9.91 3.73
CA ALA A 110 10.22 -9.42 3.12
C ALA A 110 10.77 -10.35 2.02
N PRO A 111 10.80 -11.69 2.19
CA PRO A 111 11.18 -12.61 1.11
C PRO A 111 10.24 -12.55 -0.10
N MET A 112 8.94 -12.31 0.11
CA MET A 112 7.97 -12.20 -1.00
C MET A 112 8.28 -11.01 -1.90
N VAL A 113 8.68 -9.87 -1.33
CA VAL A 113 9.12 -8.70 -2.11
C VAL A 113 10.36 -9.03 -2.93
N LYS A 114 11.35 -9.72 -2.33
CA LYS A 114 12.55 -10.16 -3.04
C LYS A 114 12.19 -11.07 -4.22
N MET A 115 11.34 -12.08 -4.00
CA MET A 115 10.87 -12.98 -5.06
C MET A 115 10.16 -12.22 -6.18
N ALA A 116 9.28 -11.27 -5.85
CA ALA A 116 8.57 -10.45 -6.84
C ALA A 116 9.52 -9.65 -7.74
N PHE A 117 10.66 -9.19 -7.22
CA PHE A 117 11.70 -8.57 -8.03
C PHE A 117 12.48 -9.59 -8.88
N GLU A 118 12.86 -10.72 -8.33
CA GLU A 118 13.59 -11.79 -9.03
C GLU A 118 12.76 -12.36 -10.20
N GLU A 119 11.47 -12.59 -9.96
CA GLU A 119 10.52 -13.08 -10.96
C GLU A 119 10.02 -11.98 -11.91
N ARG A 120 10.42 -10.73 -11.67
CA ARG A 120 10.00 -9.56 -12.45
C ARG A 120 8.49 -9.38 -12.50
N THR A 121 7.78 -9.72 -11.43
CA THR A 121 6.32 -9.58 -11.30
C THR A 121 5.89 -8.24 -10.70
N VAL A 122 6.83 -7.36 -10.37
CA VAL A 122 6.55 -6.01 -9.86
C VAL A 122 7.27 -4.93 -10.68
N ARG A 123 6.59 -3.81 -10.89
CA ARG A 123 7.11 -2.60 -11.55
C ARG A 123 6.90 -1.41 -10.64
N ILE A 124 7.98 -0.77 -10.24
CA ILE A 124 8.01 0.40 -9.36
C ILE A 124 8.60 1.60 -10.10
N PRO A 125 8.30 2.84 -9.67
CA PRO A 125 8.88 4.02 -10.30
C PRO A 125 10.41 4.08 -10.07
N ASP A 126 11.12 4.59 -11.05
CA ASP A 126 12.56 4.90 -10.92
C ASP A 126 12.73 6.17 -10.07
N ASN A 127 12.64 6.00 -8.77
CA ASN A 127 12.76 7.06 -7.78
C ASN A 127 13.87 6.72 -6.77
N ARG A 128 14.74 7.70 -6.49
CA ARG A 128 15.88 7.52 -5.58
C ARG A 128 15.45 7.11 -4.17
N GLU A 129 14.38 7.71 -3.66
CA GLU A 129 13.89 7.42 -2.31
C GLU A 129 13.28 6.02 -2.22
N VAL A 130 12.50 5.62 -3.24
CA VAL A 130 11.94 4.26 -3.33
C VAL A 130 13.07 3.24 -3.37
N ARG A 131 14.10 3.45 -4.19
CA ARG A 131 15.27 2.56 -4.25
C ARG A 131 16.02 2.50 -2.93
N ALA A 132 16.16 3.64 -2.24
CA ALA A 132 16.83 3.69 -0.93
C ALA A 132 16.07 2.87 0.12
N ASP A 133 14.75 3.02 0.21
CA ASP A 133 13.92 2.26 1.15
C ASP A 133 13.96 0.75 0.84
N ILE A 134 13.83 0.36 -0.44
CA ILE A 134 13.91 -1.04 -0.86
C ILE A 134 15.26 -1.66 -0.47
N ASN A 135 16.36 -0.95 -0.66
CA ASN A 135 17.69 -1.44 -0.35
C ASN A 135 18.06 -1.35 1.14
N SER A 136 17.30 -0.61 1.95
CA SER A 136 17.59 -0.43 3.38
C SER A 136 17.19 -1.64 4.22
N VAL A 137 16.19 -2.41 3.80
CA VAL A 137 15.73 -3.57 4.55
C VAL A 137 16.71 -4.72 4.42
N LYS A 138 17.19 -5.20 5.56
CA LYS A 138 18.18 -6.27 5.65
C LYS A 138 17.69 -7.39 6.55
N ARG A 139 18.26 -8.57 6.31
CA ARG A 139 18.05 -9.74 7.15
C ARG A 139 19.05 -9.73 8.30
N PHE A 140 18.56 -9.81 9.52
CA PHE A 140 19.35 -9.94 10.74
C PHE A 140 19.05 -11.29 11.39
N VAL A 141 20.05 -11.85 12.05
CA VAL A 141 19.87 -13.03 12.90
C VAL A 141 20.11 -12.59 14.33
N THR A 142 19.12 -12.78 15.20
CA THR A 142 19.23 -12.44 16.63
C THR A 142 20.16 -13.42 17.33
N LEU A 143 20.62 -13.08 18.54
CA LEU A 143 21.43 -13.97 19.37
C LEU A 143 20.72 -15.31 19.69
N ALA A 144 19.39 -15.31 19.69
CA ALA A 144 18.57 -16.50 19.86
C ALA A 144 18.37 -17.31 18.56
N GLY A 145 19.03 -16.93 17.46
CA GLY A 145 18.91 -17.59 16.16
C GLY A 145 17.70 -17.22 15.33
N ASN A 146 16.82 -16.34 15.82
CA ASN A 146 15.63 -15.92 15.07
C ASN A 146 16.01 -14.95 13.95
N VAL A 147 15.40 -15.14 12.78
CA VAL A 147 15.54 -14.23 11.65
C VAL A 147 14.65 -12.99 11.87
N ARG A 148 15.15 -11.83 11.53
CA ARG A 148 14.39 -10.59 11.47
C ARG A 148 14.72 -9.81 10.21
N PHE A 149 13.72 -9.11 9.70
CA PHE A 149 13.88 -8.15 8.61
C PHE A 149 13.53 -6.77 9.12
N ASP A 150 14.46 -5.85 8.99
CA ASP A 150 14.28 -4.46 9.40
C ASP A 150 15.21 -3.55 8.60
N ALA A 151 14.96 -2.25 8.67
CA ALA A 151 15.86 -1.24 8.15
C ALA A 151 16.62 -0.58 9.29
N GLU A 152 17.82 -0.11 9.02
CA GLU A 152 18.52 0.78 9.94
C GLU A 152 17.68 2.05 10.16
N HIS A 153 17.45 2.39 11.43
CA HIS A 153 16.73 3.60 11.78
C HIS A 153 17.54 4.81 11.32
N THR A 154 17.07 5.48 10.30
CA THR A 154 17.66 6.71 9.80
C THR A 154 16.68 7.86 9.94
N ASP A 155 17.19 9.10 9.91
CA ASP A 155 16.34 10.32 9.93
C ASP A 155 15.38 10.42 8.74
N ARG A 156 15.44 9.48 7.79
CA ARG A 156 14.63 9.44 6.56
C ARG A 156 13.42 8.51 6.62
N GLY A 157 13.14 7.88 7.77
CA GLY A 157 12.05 6.92 7.94
C GLY A 157 12.52 5.49 8.17
N HIS A 158 11.56 4.59 8.30
CA HIS A 158 11.74 3.17 8.67
C HIS A 158 11.50 2.22 7.50
N ALA A 159 11.91 2.59 6.28
CA ALA A 159 11.61 1.83 5.05
C ALA A 159 10.09 1.69 4.77
N ASP A 160 9.33 2.74 5.04
CA ASP A 160 7.87 2.74 4.94
C ASP A 160 7.40 2.35 3.53
N ARG A 161 8.13 2.78 2.48
CA ARG A 161 7.82 2.38 1.09
C ARG A 161 8.06 0.90 0.82
N PHE A 162 9.07 0.29 1.48
CA PHE A 162 9.28 -1.15 1.36
C PHE A 162 8.11 -1.93 1.98
N TRP A 163 7.66 -1.54 3.17
CA TRP A 163 6.57 -2.24 3.85
C TRP A 163 5.23 -2.02 3.16
N ALA A 164 4.98 -0.82 2.57
CA ALA A 164 3.83 -0.60 1.72
C ALA A 164 3.83 -1.52 0.50
N LEU A 165 4.97 -1.67 -0.19
CA LEU A 165 5.12 -2.62 -1.29
C LEU A 165 4.90 -4.06 -0.83
N ALA A 166 5.39 -4.42 0.35
CA ALA A 166 5.26 -5.77 0.91
C ALA A 166 3.79 -6.15 1.15
N MET A 167 2.97 -5.20 1.63
CA MET A 167 1.52 -5.40 1.75
C MET A 167 0.85 -5.62 0.39
N VAL A 168 1.23 -4.85 -0.62
CA VAL A 168 0.69 -5.03 -1.99
C VAL A 168 1.04 -6.40 -2.55
N VAL A 169 2.30 -6.82 -2.43
CA VAL A 169 2.75 -8.14 -2.92
C VAL A 169 2.01 -9.27 -2.20
N ASN A 170 1.81 -9.16 -0.89
CA ASN A 170 1.03 -10.12 -0.11
C ASN A 170 -0.43 -10.18 -0.60
N ALA A 171 -1.07 -9.02 -0.71
CA ALA A 171 -2.45 -8.91 -1.16
C ALA A 171 -2.65 -9.51 -2.57
N ALA A 172 -1.66 -9.34 -3.45
CA ALA A 172 -1.69 -9.87 -4.80
C ALA A 172 -1.48 -11.38 -4.88
N SER A 173 -0.83 -11.97 -3.87
CA SER A 173 -0.51 -13.40 -3.82
C SER A 173 -1.66 -14.24 -3.27
N GLU A 174 -2.55 -13.63 -2.51
CA GLU A 174 -3.72 -14.32 -2.00
C GLU A 174 -4.80 -14.39 -3.09
N PRO A 175 -5.38 -15.58 -3.34
CA PRO A 175 -6.52 -15.67 -4.25
C PRO A 175 -7.63 -14.76 -3.75
N THR A 176 -8.21 -13.97 -4.64
CA THR A 176 -9.37 -13.11 -4.38
C THR A 176 -10.62 -13.97 -4.14
N GLY A 177 -10.64 -14.71 -3.02
CA GLY A 177 -11.66 -15.72 -2.71
C GLY A 177 -12.95 -15.18 -2.10
N HIS A 178 -13.27 -13.90 -2.25
CA HIS A 178 -14.53 -13.36 -1.68
C HIS A 178 -15.46 -12.64 -2.66
N PHE A 179 -15.27 -12.78 -3.97
CA PHE A 179 -16.18 -12.16 -4.96
C PHE A 179 -16.84 -13.16 -5.92
N GLU A 180 -16.95 -14.44 -5.56
CA GLU A 180 -17.68 -15.43 -6.40
C GLU A 180 -19.15 -15.62 -6.05
N GLU A 181 -19.83 -14.70 -5.39
CA GLU A 181 -21.27 -14.85 -5.19
C GLU A 181 -22.08 -13.56 -5.34
N ILE A 182 -21.89 -12.81 -6.41
CA ILE A 182 -22.95 -11.93 -6.91
C ILE A 182 -23.07 -12.06 -8.42
N GLY A 183 -23.98 -12.99 -8.81
CA GLY A 183 -24.74 -12.84 -10.04
C GLY A 183 -24.06 -13.25 -11.33
N SER A 184 -24.21 -14.52 -11.69
CA SER A 184 -24.35 -14.90 -13.09
C SER A 184 -25.53 -14.15 -13.71
N LEU A 185 -25.27 -13.01 -14.30
CA LEU A 185 -26.13 -12.46 -15.38
C LEU A 185 -25.37 -11.32 -16.08
N VAL A 186 -25.12 -11.53 -17.38
CA VAL A 186 -24.65 -10.59 -18.39
C VAL A 186 -23.15 -10.31 -18.40
N GLY A 187 -22.50 -10.80 -19.47
CA GLY A 187 -21.11 -10.59 -19.81
C GLY A 187 -20.70 -9.13 -19.84
N SER A 188 -19.88 -8.76 -18.88
CA SER A 188 -19.13 -7.52 -18.89
C SER A 188 -17.65 -7.87 -18.89
N PRO A 189 -16.80 -7.14 -19.63
CA PRO A 189 -15.37 -7.43 -19.69
C PRO A 189 -14.77 -7.31 -18.30
N VAL A 190 -13.95 -8.30 -17.92
CA VAL A 190 -13.19 -8.31 -16.68
C VAL A 190 -12.26 -7.11 -16.67
N MET A 191 -12.58 -6.10 -15.86
CA MET A 191 -11.71 -4.95 -15.65
C MET A 191 -10.52 -5.38 -14.77
N PRO A 192 -9.29 -4.95 -15.08
CA PRO A 192 -8.13 -5.21 -14.23
C PRO A 192 -8.30 -4.60 -12.84
N GLY A 193 -8.02 -5.38 -11.81
CA GLY A 193 -8.19 -4.97 -10.42
C GLY A 193 -7.07 -4.08 -9.88
N PHE A 194 -7.42 -3.04 -9.16
CA PHE A 194 -6.46 -2.17 -8.46
C PHE A 194 -6.25 -2.61 -7.01
N MET A 195 -5.02 -2.51 -6.55
CA MET A 195 -4.63 -2.80 -5.17
C MET A 195 -3.98 -1.59 -4.53
N HIS A 196 -4.35 -1.32 -3.29
CA HIS A 196 -3.75 -0.27 -2.48
C HIS A 196 -3.04 -0.83 -1.26
N ALA A 197 -1.88 -0.27 -0.92
CA ALA A 197 -1.26 -0.46 0.37
C ALA A 197 -0.98 0.90 1.02
N ILE A 198 -1.25 1.01 2.32
CA ILE A 198 -1.11 2.22 3.12
C ILE A 198 -0.38 1.88 4.41
N LEU A 199 0.71 2.58 4.66
CA LEU A 199 1.52 2.52 5.88
C LEU A 199 1.52 3.85 6.62
#